data_b6fdc59fb15cc86de6c01bd489fcd8be
#
_entry.id   b6fdc59fb15cc86de6c01bd489fcd8be
#
_cell.length_a   1.000
_cell.length_b   1.000
_cell.length_c   1.000
_cell.angle_alpha   90.00
_cell.angle_beta   90.00
_cell.angle_gamma   90.00
#
_symmetry.space_group_name_H-M   'P 1'
#
loop_
_entity.id
_entity.type
_entity.pdbx_description
1 polymer ?
#
loop_
_entity_poly.entity_id
_entity_poly.type
_entity_poly.pdbx_seq_one_letter_code
_entity_poly.pdbx_strand_id
1 'polypeptide(L)'
;ALLPYVAKEIYRSDQTGLGYLVASFASGALVGSIALSRFASLIRPARMMVVFCVIWYALIFGFAQMQSLATGIAVLTLTGCAQSLSMISMQAMLLRNTREQVRGPVLGIRQLMVYGMPVGLLISGPLITRFGYPLTATVYCAIGLTLTLLIAFYWREHVLRASAPANTR
;
A
#
# COMPACT_ATOMS: atom_id res chain seq x y z
N ALA A 1 -2.64 -0.05 -10.95
CA ALA A 1 -2.35 -0.12 -12.38
C ALA A 1 -3.20 -1.16 -13.14
N LEU A 2 -3.80 -2.15 -12.47
CA LEU A 2 -4.69 -3.15 -13.08
C LEU A 2 -6.18 -2.75 -13.02
N LEU A 3 -6.51 -1.60 -12.45
CA LEU A 3 -7.89 -1.10 -12.35
C LEU A 3 -8.62 -1.00 -13.69
N PRO A 4 -7.98 -0.56 -14.81
CA PRO A 4 -8.65 -0.55 -16.11
C PRO A 4 -9.09 -1.94 -16.57
N TYR A 5 -8.27 -2.96 -16.33
CA TYR A 5 -8.61 -4.34 -16.64
C TYR A 5 -9.79 -4.84 -15.81
N VAL A 6 -9.76 -4.58 -14.51
CA VAL A 6 -10.85 -4.95 -13.58
C VAL A 6 -12.16 -4.27 -13.94
N ALA A 7 -12.13 -2.98 -14.26
CA ALA A 7 -13.32 -2.23 -14.64
C ALA A 7 -13.97 -2.79 -15.91
N LYS A 8 -13.15 -3.11 -16.93
CA LYS A 8 -13.64 -3.58 -18.23
C LYS A 8 -14.05 -5.04 -18.21
N GLU A 9 -13.17 -5.92 -17.73
CA GLU A 9 -13.33 -7.38 -17.87
C GLU A 9 -14.13 -8.02 -16.73
N ILE A 10 -14.00 -7.50 -15.51
CA ILE A 10 -14.64 -8.09 -14.33
C ILE A 10 -15.98 -7.39 -14.04
N TYR A 11 -15.98 -6.06 -13.98
CA TYR A 11 -17.20 -5.32 -13.67
C TYR A 11 -18.03 -4.95 -14.91
N ARG A 12 -17.53 -5.24 -16.12
CA ARG A 12 -18.16 -4.91 -17.41
C ARG A 12 -18.67 -3.45 -17.44
N SER A 13 -17.91 -2.57 -16.82
CA SER A 13 -18.26 -1.17 -16.63
C SER A 13 -17.50 -0.30 -17.61
N ASP A 14 -18.14 0.79 -18.04
CA ASP A 14 -17.55 1.81 -18.92
C ASP A 14 -16.45 2.62 -18.21
N GLN A 15 -15.89 3.60 -18.92
CA GLN A 15 -14.91 4.56 -18.39
C GLN A 15 -15.40 5.26 -17.11
N THR A 16 -16.71 5.44 -16.96
CA THR A 16 -17.33 6.00 -15.76
C THR A 16 -17.10 5.12 -14.53
N GLY A 17 -17.23 3.79 -14.66
CA GLY A 17 -16.96 2.86 -13.56
C GLY A 17 -15.50 2.87 -13.14
N LEU A 18 -14.56 2.95 -14.09
CA LEU A 18 -13.15 3.16 -13.79
C LEU A 18 -12.93 4.47 -13.01
N GLY A 19 -13.60 5.54 -13.42
CA GLY A 19 -13.57 6.83 -12.72
C GLY A 19 -14.01 6.72 -11.27
N TYR A 20 -15.12 6.00 -11.00
CA TYR A 20 -15.59 5.77 -9.62
C TYR A 20 -14.59 4.95 -8.79
N LEU A 21 -13.97 3.92 -9.36
CA LEU A 21 -12.96 3.12 -8.66
C LEU A 21 -11.71 3.95 -8.30
N VAL A 22 -11.24 4.78 -9.22
CA VAL A 22 -10.09 5.67 -8.97
C VAL A 22 -10.44 6.74 -7.95
N ALA A 23 -11.63 7.36 -8.07
CA ALA A 23 -12.09 8.39 -7.14
C ALA A 23 -12.30 7.83 -5.73
N SER A 24 -12.84 6.61 -5.60
CA SER A 24 -13.04 5.96 -4.30
C SER A 24 -11.70 5.67 -3.61
N PHE A 25 -10.71 5.19 -4.36
CA PHE A 25 -9.37 4.98 -3.82
C PHE A 25 -8.73 6.31 -3.38
N ALA A 26 -8.82 7.36 -4.20
CA ALA A 26 -8.27 8.68 -3.88
C ALA A 26 -8.97 9.31 -2.65
N SER A 27 -10.29 9.18 -2.55
CA SER A 27 -11.04 9.67 -1.39
C SER A 27 -10.65 8.94 -0.09
N GLY A 28 -10.45 7.63 -0.16
CA GLY A 28 -9.93 6.84 0.96
C GLY A 28 -8.54 7.30 1.38
N ALA A 29 -7.65 7.53 0.43
CA ALA A 29 -6.31 8.04 0.71
C ALA A 29 -6.33 9.44 1.35
N LEU A 30 -7.24 10.31 0.93
CA LEU A 30 -7.45 11.62 1.53
C LEU A 30 -7.90 11.49 2.99
N VAL A 31 -8.91 10.69 3.26
CA VAL A 31 -9.41 10.43 4.61
C VAL A 31 -8.30 9.88 5.51
N GLY A 32 -7.52 8.91 5.01
CA GLY A 32 -6.39 8.34 5.73
C GLY A 32 -5.31 9.38 6.08
N SER A 33 -4.99 10.27 5.15
CA SER A 33 -4.00 11.33 5.38
C SER A 33 -4.47 12.35 6.42
N ILE A 34 -5.75 12.76 6.37
CA ILE A 34 -6.36 13.66 7.36
C ILE A 34 -6.41 13.00 8.74
N ALA A 35 -6.82 11.74 8.82
CA ALA A 35 -6.84 10.99 10.07
C ALA A 35 -5.44 10.93 10.71
N LEU A 36 -4.42 10.62 9.92
CA LEU A 36 -3.05 10.56 10.42
C LEU A 36 -2.53 11.92 10.89
N SER A 37 -2.86 13.02 10.18
CA SER A 37 -2.43 14.36 10.60
C SER A 37 -2.97 14.75 11.97
N ARG A 38 -4.17 14.25 12.32
CA ARG A 38 -4.79 14.51 13.64
C ARG A 38 -4.24 13.65 14.77
N PHE A 39 -3.82 12.42 14.46
CA PHE A 39 -3.38 11.43 15.43
C PHE A 39 -1.87 11.16 15.42
N ALA A 40 -1.09 11.90 14.66
CA ALA A 40 0.34 11.67 14.43
C ALA A 40 1.18 11.66 15.74
N SER A 41 0.77 12.41 16.76
CA SER A 41 1.48 12.50 18.04
C SER A 41 1.33 11.27 18.93
N LEU A 42 0.25 10.50 18.75
CA LEU A 42 -0.10 9.34 19.58
C LEU A 42 0.45 8.01 19.02
N ILE A 43 1.00 8.01 17.82
CA ILE A 43 1.22 6.79 17.05
C ILE A 43 2.70 6.48 16.85
N ARG A 44 3.05 5.21 17.02
CA ARG A 44 4.38 4.67 16.72
C ARG A 44 4.49 4.39 15.21
N PRO A 45 5.24 5.18 14.44
CA PRO A 45 5.20 5.12 12.97
C PRO A 45 5.62 3.76 12.41
N ALA A 46 6.58 3.08 13.04
CA ALA A 46 7.06 1.79 12.60
C ALA A 46 6.01 0.67 12.69
N ARG A 47 5.23 0.65 13.78
CA ARG A 47 4.14 -0.33 13.95
C ARG A 47 2.99 -0.04 13.01
N MET A 48 2.62 1.22 12.87
CA MET A 48 1.58 1.65 11.93
C MET A 48 1.92 1.24 10.50
N MET A 49 3.14 1.48 10.06
CA MET A 49 3.59 1.10 8.73
C MET A 49 3.33 -0.38 8.46
N VAL A 50 3.77 -1.27 9.36
CA VAL A 50 3.62 -2.73 9.18
C VAL A 50 2.14 -3.15 9.23
N VAL A 51 1.38 -2.68 10.23
CA VAL A 51 -0.02 -3.05 10.41
C VAL A 51 -0.85 -2.63 9.19
N PHE A 52 -0.72 -1.37 8.77
CA PHE A 52 -1.49 -0.88 7.63
C PHE A 52 -1.00 -1.46 6.29
N CYS A 53 0.26 -1.85 6.18
CA CYS A 53 0.76 -2.59 5.02
C CYS A 53 0.10 -3.97 4.92
N VAL A 54 -0.01 -4.69 6.03
CA VAL A 54 -0.70 -6.00 6.08
C VAL A 54 -2.19 -5.85 5.76
N ILE A 55 -2.87 -4.85 6.36
CA ILE A 55 -4.27 -4.54 6.08
C ILE A 55 -4.45 -4.22 4.59
N TRP A 56 -3.55 -3.44 4.00
CA TRP A 56 -3.59 -3.08 2.59
C TRP A 56 -3.49 -4.31 1.68
N TYR A 57 -2.57 -5.25 1.95
CA TYR A 57 -2.48 -6.52 1.20
C TYR A 57 -3.75 -7.37 1.37
N ALA A 58 -4.30 -7.45 2.58
CA ALA A 58 -5.54 -8.18 2.84
C ALA A 58 -6.74 -7.58 2.08
N LEU A 59 -6.84 -6.25 2.04
CA LEU A 59 -7.89 -5.54 1.29
C LEU A 59 -7.75 -5.72 -0.22
N ILE A 60 -6.53 -5.69 -0.76
CA ILE A 60 -6.28 -5.96 -2.19
C ILE A 60 -6.62 -7.41 -2.53
N PHE A 61 -6.25 -8.35 -1.65
CA PHE A 61 -6.64 -9.75 -1.82
C PHE A 61 -8.17 -9.91 -1.84
N GLY A 62 -8.87 -9.27 -0.90
CA GLY A 62 -10.34 -9.26 -0.88
C GLY A 62 -10.93 -8.62 -2.14
N PHE A 63 -10.38 -7.48 -2.59
CA PHE A 63 -10.80 -6.83 -3.82
C PHE A 63 -10.67 -7.73 -5.06
N ALA A 64 -9.61 -8.53 -5.13
CA ALA A 64 -9.37 -9.45 -6.25
C ALA A 64 -10.43 -10.55 -6.38
N GLN A 65 -11.16 -10.85 -5.29
CA GLN A 65 -12.23 -11.87 -5.27
C GLN A 65 -13.63 -11.28 -5.53
N MET A 66 -13.74 -9.93 -5.57
CA MET A 66 -15.05 -9.29 -5.71
C MET A 66 -15.46 -9.13 -7.16
N GLN A 67 -16.75 -9.36 -7.41
CA GLN A 67 -17.36 -9.26 -8.73
C GLN A 67 -18.37 -8.10 -8.84
N SER A 68 -18.66 -7.40 -7.74
CA SER A 68 -19.62 -6.29 -7.71
C SER A 68 -18.89 -4.94 -7.64
N LEU A 69 -19.29 -4.01 -8.50
CA LEU A 69 -18.73 -2.66 -8.53
C LEU A 69 -18.93 -1.92 -7.20
N ALA A 70 -20.09 -2.06 -6.57
CA ALA A 70 -20.39 -1.38 -5.31
C ALA A 70 -19.48 -1.85 -4.16
N THR A 71 -19.28 -3.17 -4.03
CA THR A 71 -18.36 -3.74 -3.04
C THR A 71 -16.90 -3.38 -3.38
N GLY A 72 -16.56 -3.34 -4.67
CA GLY A 72 -15.25 -2.89 -5.15
C GLY A 72 -14.94 -1.46 -4.74
N ILE A 73 -15.88 -0.53 -4.88
CA ILE A 73 -15.76 0.87 -4.45
C ILE A 73 -15.49 0.97 -2.95
N ALA A 74 -16.28 0.26 -2.13
CA ALA A 74 -16.12 0.29 -0.68
C ALA A 74 -14.74 -0.24 -0.24
N VAL A 75 -14.32 -1.38 -0.80
CA VAL A 75 -13.01 -1.98 -0.49
C VAL A 75 -11.85 -1.10 -0.98
N LEU A 76 -11.96 -0.49 -2.17
CA LEU A 76 -10.94 0.42 -2.67
C LEU A 76 -10.81 1.68 -1.81
N THR A 77 -11.90 2.20 -1.28
CA THR A 77 -11.84 3.33 -0.32
C THR A 77 -11.03 2.94 0.93
N LEU A 78 -11.31 1.78 1.52
CA LEU A 78 -10.56 1.27 2.66
C LEU A 78 -9.09 0.99 2.29
N THR A 79 -8.85 0.45 1.10
CA THR A 79 -7.52 0.19 0.57
C THR A 79 -6.70 1.47 0.41
N GLY A 80 -7.31 2.53 -0.12
CA GLY A 80 -6.67 3.85 -0.23
C GLY A 80 -6.32 4.44 1.12
N CYS A 81 -7.23 4.32 2.10
CA CYS A 81 -6.98 4.76 3.47
C CYS A 81 -5.79 4.00 4.10
N ALA A 82 -5.79 2.67 4.03
CA ALA A 82 -4.72 1.84 4.58
C ALA A 82 -3.37 2.13 3.91
N GLN A 83 -3.35 2.30 2.59
CA GLN A 83 -2.14 2.65 1.85
C GLN A 83 -1.57 4.00 2.27
N SER A 84 -2.42 5.02 2.38
CA SER A 84 -2.01 6.37 2.80
C SER A 84 -1.38 6.33 4.19
N LEU A 85 -2.01 5.66 5.15
CA LEU A 85 -1.51 5.50 6.51
C LEU A 85 -0.15 4.78 6.54
N SER A 86 0.02 3.71 5.76
CA SER A 86 1.28 2.98 5.64
C SER A 86 2.40 3.84 5.02
N MET A 87 2.11 4.50 3.89
CA MET A 87 3.08 5.29 3.15
C MET A 87 3.57 6.51 3.92
N ILE A 88 2.66 7.26 4.56
CA ILE A 88 3.04 8.44 5.35
C ILE A 88 3.84 8.02 6.59
N SER A 89 3.45 6.93 7.25
CA SER A 89 4.20 6.37 8.38
C SER A 89 5.61 5.94 7.99
N MET A 90 5.77 5.33 6.81
CA MET A 90 7.07 4.96 6.25
C MET A 90 7.94 6.20 6.00
N GLN A 91 7.37 7.25 5.39
CA GLN A 91 8.09 8.50 5.14
C GLN A 91 8.52 9.18 6.43
N ALA A 92 7.62 9.26 7.42
CA ALA A 92 7.91 9.83 8.72
C ALA A 92 9.05 9.08 9.44
N MET A 93 9.04 7.74 9.38
CA MET A 93 10.11 6.91 9.94
C MET A 93 11.44 7.15 9.23
N LEU A 94 11.41 7.23 7.89
CA LEU A 94 12.61 7.46 7.08
C LEU A 94 13.26 8.80 7.42
N LEU A 95 12.46 9.88 7.49
CA LEU A 95 12.93 11.23 7.81
C LEU A 95 13.44 11.35 9.25
N ARG A 96 12.82 10.64 10.21
CA ARG A 96 13.25 10.66 11.62
C ARG A 96 14.58 9.95 11.85
N ASN A 97 14.83 8.85 11.13
CA ASN A 97 15.99 7.99 11.34
C ASN A 97 17.17 8.36 10.43
N THR A 98 17.00 9.25 9.47
CA THR A 98 18.03 9.63 8.50
C THR A 98 18.62 10.98 8.85
N ARG A 99 19.96 11.06 8.95
CA ARG A 99 20.67 12.32 9.13
C ARG A 99 20.41 13.25 7.94
N GLU A 100 20.35 14.56 8.18
CA GLU A 100 20.04 15.56 7.16
C GLU A 100 20.91 15.44 5.90
N GLN A 101 22.19 15.17 6.10
CA GLN A 101 23.19 15.08 5.03
C GLN A 101 22.93 13.93 4.03
N VAL A 102 22.26 12.85 4.44
CA VAL A 102 21.99 11.66 3.61
C VAL A 102 20.51 11.46 3.26
N ARG A 103 19.66 12.41 3.63
CA ARG A 103 18.20 12.33 3.31
C ARG A 103 17.95 12.31 1.81
N GLY A 104 18.66 13.13 1.03
CA GLY A 104 18.51 13.20 -0.42
C GLY A 104 18.80 11.86 -1.11
N PRO A 105 20.00 11.27 -0.93
CA PRO A 105 20.30 9.94 -1.48
C PRO A 105 19.33 8.85 -1.07
N VAL A 106 18.90 8.79 0.20
CA VAL A 106 17.96 7.78 0.71
C VAL A 106 16.58 7.93 0.05
N LEU A 107 16.08 9.16 -0.08
CA LEU A 107 14.82 9.42 -0.80
C LEU A 107 14.95 9.11 -2.29
N GLY A 108 16.12 9.36 -2.89
CA GLY A 108 16.43 9.01 -4.27
C GLY A 108 16.37 7.49 -4.53
N ILE A 109 16.99 6.69 -3.67
CA ILE A 109 16.94 5.22 -3.75
C ILE A 109 15.49 4.72 -3.61
N ARG A 110 14.73 5.26 -2.67
CA ARG A 110 13.30 4.95 -2.55
C ARG A 110 12.54 5.26 -3.83
N GLN A 111 12.81 6.40 -4.44
CA GLN A 111 12.14 6.80 -5.69
C GLN A 111 12.50 5.87 -6.83
N LEU A 112 13.75 5.42 -6.94
CA LEU A 112 14.16 4.41 -7.90
C LEU A 112 13.39 3.10 -7.76
N MET A 113 13.11 2.66 -6.53
CA MET A 113 12.28 1.46 -6.29
C MET A 113 10.85 1.64 -6.80
N VAL A 114 10.28 2.84 -6.70
CA VAL A 114 8.96 3.16 -7.27
C VAL A 114 8.98 3.08 -8.79
N TYR A 115 10.08 3.47 -9.44
CA TYR A 115 10.25 3.31 -10.90
C TYR A 115 10.42 1.86 -11.35
N GLY A 116 10.63 0.91 -10.45
CA GLY A 116 10.53 -0.53 -10.73
C GLY A 116 9.08 -1.03 -10.96
N MET A 117 8.08 -0.22 -10.61
CA MET A 117 6.66 -0.57 -10.77
C MET A 117 6.26 -0.92 -12.23
N PRO A 118 6.71 -0.21 -13.28
CA PRO A 118 6.44 -0.59 -14.67
C PRO A 118 6.93 -1.99 -15.04
N VAL A 119 8.05 -2.43 -14.48
CA VAL A 119 8.59 -3.78 -14.72
C VAL A 119 7.64 -4.84 -14.17
N GLY A 120 7.11 -4.63 -12.96
CA GLY A 120 6.09 -5.49 -12.38
C GLY A 120 4.81 -5.57 -13.23
N LEU A 121 4.42 -4.45 -13.85
CA LEU A 121 3.28 -4.39 -14.77
C LEU A 121 3.52 -5.16 -16.06
N LEU A 122 4.70 -5.05 -16.65
CA LEU A 122 5.07 -5.80 -17.85
C LEU A 122 5.00 -7.32 -17.62
N ILE A 123 5.42 -7.78 -16.45
CA ILE A 123 5.35 -9.19 -16.07
C ILE A 123 3.90 -9.62 -15.77
N SER A 124 3.09 -8.75 -15.19
CA SER A 124 1.71 -9.06 -14.81
C SER A 124 0.80 -9.28 -16.03
N GLY A 125 1.04 -8.61 -17.16
CA GLY A 125 0.24 -8.75 -18.37
C GLY A 125 0.17 -10.20 -18.88
N PRO A 126 1.28 -10.85 -19.23
CA PRO A 126 1.31 -12.26 -19.64
C PRO A 126 0.78 -13.24 -18.58
N LEU A 127 0.98 -12.95 -17.29
CA LEU A 127 0.43 -13.79 -16.22
C LEU A 127 -1.09 -13.73 -16.17
N ILE A 128 -1.68 -12.55 -16.33
CA ILE A 128 -3.14 -12.38 -16.33
C ILE A 128 -3.77 -13.08 -17.52
N THR A 129 -3.13 -13.03 -18.70
CA THR A 129 -3.64 -13.71 -19.89
C THR A 129 -3.60 -15.23 -19.77
N ARG A 130 -2.63 -15.79 -19.03
CA ARG A 130 -2.48 -17.24 -18.84
C ARG A 130 -3.27 -17.79 -17.65
N PHE A 131 -3.28 -17.10 -16.54
CA PHE A 131 -3.79 -17.60 -15.26
C PHE A 131 -5.02 -16.85 -14.75
N GLY A 132 -5.41 -15.77 -15.43
CA GLY A 132 -6.51 -14.90 -15.01
C GLY A 132 -6.10 -13.90 -13.92
N TYR A 133 -6.92 -12.87 -13.76
CA TYR A 133 -6.69 -11.78 -12.81
C TYR A 133 -6.71 -12.23 -11.34
N PRO A 134 -7.73 -13.02 -10.85
CA PRO A 134 -7.81 -13.37 -9.43
C PRO A 134 -6.60 -14.15 -8.94
N LEU A 135 -6.12 -15.11 -9.74
CA LEU A 135 -4.97 -15.95 -9.37
C LEU A 135 -3.67 -15.14 -9.38
N THR A 136 -3.47 -14.30 -10.41
CA THR A 136 -2.30 -13.42 -10.49
C THR A 136 -2.28 -12.45 -9.32
N ALA A 137 -3.39 -11.79 -9.01
CA ALA A 137 -3.48 -10.87 -7.88
C ALA A 137 -3.23 -11.57 -6.54
N THR A 138 -3.76 -12.79 -6.35
CA THR A 138 -3.52 -13.61 -5.15
C THR A 138 -2.04 -13.93 -4.97
N VAL A 139 -1.35 -14.34 -6.03
CA VAL A 139 0.09 -14.66 -5.97
C VAL A 139 0.91 -13.42 -5.62
N TYR A 140 0.64 -12.28 -6.26
CA TYR A 140 1.33 -11.02 -5.94
C TYR A 140 1.08 -10.58 -4.50
N CYS A 141 -0.16 -10.66 -4.01
CA CYS A 141 -0.50 -10.34 -2.63
C CYS A 141 0.17 -11.29 -1.64
N ALA A 142 0.20 -12.59 -1.93
CA ALA A 142 0.85 -13.59 -1.09
C ALA A 142 2.36 -13.34 -0.98
N ILE A 143 3.05 -13.08 -2.11
CA ILE A 143 4.48 -12.76 -2.13
C ILE A 143 4.74 -11.47 -1.33
N GLY A 144 3.99 -10.41 -1.59
CA GLY A 144 4.16 -9.13 -0.92
C GLY A 144 3.89 -9.22 0.59
N LEU A 145 2.83 -9.93 0.98
CA LEU A 145 2.50 -10.17 2.38
C LEU A 145 3.59 -10.98 3.09
N THR A 146 4.05 -12.07 2.48
CA THR A 146 5.10 -12.92 3.03
C THR A 146 6.39 -12.14 3.23
N LEU A 147 6.83 -11.37 2.23
CA LEU A 147 8.00 -10.51 2.34
C LEU A 147 7.85 -9.47 3.45
N THR A 148 6.68 -8.83 3.54
CA THR A 148 6.39 -7.85 4.60
C THR A 148 6.45 -8.47 5.97
N LEU A 149 5.88 -9.67 6.16
CA LEU A 149 5.90 -10.39 7.43
C LEU A 149 7.31 -10.88 7.78
N LEU A 150 8.07 -11.39 6.81
CA LEU A 150 9.47 -11.79 7.02
C LEU A 150 10.34 -10.61 7.46
N ILE A 151 10.23 -9.47 6.79
CA ILE A 151 10.94 -8.25 7.17
C ILE A 151 10.51 -7.78 8.56
N ALA A 152 9.21 -7.77 8.85
CA ALA A 152 8.68 -7.38 10.14
C ALA A 152 9.16 -8.31 11.27
N PHE A 153 9.26 -9.62 11.00
CA PHE A 153 9.74 -10.61 11.97
C PHE A 153 11.25 -10.51 12.18
N TYR A 154 12.02 -10.41 11.10
CA TYR A 154 13.48 -10.34 11.16
C TYR A 154 13.98 -9.04 11.83
N TRP A 155 13.27 -7.92 11.61
CA TRP A 155 13.60 -6.62 12.16
C TRP A 155 12.75 -6.25 13.39
N ARG A 156 12.04 -7.21 13.96
CA ARG A 156 11.15 -7.00 15.11
C ARG A 156 11.81 -6.24 16.25
N GLU A 157 13.04 -6.56 16.58
CA GLU A 157 13.78 -5.90 17.66
C GLU A 157 14.13 -4.43 17.31
N HIS A 158 14.52 -4.16 16.07
CA HIS A 158 14.87 -2.81 15.61
C HIS A 158 13.62 -1.93 15.44
N VAL A 159 12.54 -2.48 14.90
CA VAL A 159 11.24 -1.79 14.74
C VAL A 159 10.61 -1.47 16.11
N LEU A 160 10.78 -2.34 17.10
CA LEU A 160 10.28 -2.12 18.45
C LEU A 160 11.16 -1.12 19.24
N ARG A 161 12.48 -1.14 19.07
CA ARG A 161 13.41 -0.22 19.73
C ARG A 161 13.40 1.18 19.13
N ALA A 162 13.27 1.33 17.82
CA ALA A 162 13.11 2.62 17.14
C ALA A 162 11.84 3.39 17.56
N SER A 163 10.94 2.73 18.29
CA SER A 163 9.70 3.32 18.83
C SER A 163 9.83 3.79 20.28
N ALA A 164 10.99 3.68 20.91
CA ALA A 164 11.20 4.25 22.25
C ALA A 164 11.27 5.79 22.16
N PRO A 165 10.54 6.54 23.01
CA PRO A 165 10.69 7.98 23.06
C PRO A 165 12.16 8.29 23.40
N ALA A 166 12.77 9.22 22.63
CA ALA A 166 14.05 9.76 22.99
C ALA A 166 13.90 10.39 24.38
N ASN A 167 14.46 9.72 25.38
CA ASN A 167 14.50 10.25 26.75
C ASN A 167 15.24 11.59 26.67
N THR A 168 14.53 12.66 26.93
CA THR A 168 15.05 13.99 27.13
C THR A 168 16.14 13.93 28.21
N ARG A 169 17.39 14.08 27.79
CA ARG A 169 18.46 14.62 28.62
C ARG A 169 18.85 15.96 28.10
#